data_daecf12c4836f2f530a7019e01e46f90
#
_entry.id   daecf12c4836f2f530a7019e01e46f90
#
_cell.length_a   1.000
_cell.length_b   1.000
_cell.length_c   1.000
_cell.angle_alpha   90.00
_cell.angle_beta   90.00
_cell.angle_gamma   90.00
#
_symmetry.space_group_name_H-M   'P 1'
#
loop_
_entity.id
_entity.type
_entity.pdbx_description
1 polymer ?
#
loop_
_entity_poly.entity_id
_entity_poly.type
_entity_poly.pdbx_seq_one_letter_code
_entity_poly.pdbx_strand_id
1 'polypeptide(L)'
;MTKTKCYNFNGFNAQTGEFDPNRYVIVDEQSGRYIDVGKGEGPDIENAINMAGKYIMPGLINAHIHIDSDVNHEFGKEKFGVDSDEEHVRAAIVAEHNMKKMLHHGVMVVRNVGTARMTDIEIARMQREGGIQGPMMVASGAAFSMTGGHGSNGGGIEVDGVDEVRKAVRQAMKGGAQVIKFMVTGGVSAGDFETPDQVQLNEDEVRAGVIEAHKKGIKVAAHAQGAEGIKIAVRAGVDSVEHAFHIDDESIELMKNKGTSVIPTMIAMKRIIDRPDEVPSWMIERAITHWEAHQKSIEKAAAAGVNIVMGTDSGTPFNGFGNESAVEMDMMVEFGHMTPQQVLKSATVNAAKMMGINDNYGAIEVGQYADFIVIRENPINNMKVLQQEQKQIFQHGHAVIR
;
A
#
# COMPACT_ATOMS: atom_id res chain seq x y z
N MET A 1 28.30 -19.04 10.11
CA MET A 1 27.22 -18.21 9.50
C MET A 1 27.39 -18.34 7.99
N THR A 2 26.38 -18.90 7.33
CA THR A 2 26.39 -19.00 5.87
C THR A 2 26.05 -17.62 5.30
N LYS A 3 26.85 -17.16 4.34
CA LYS A 3 26.70 -15.83 3.73
C LYS A 3 26.60 -15.99 2.23
N THR A 4 25.69 -15.24 1.61
CA THR A 4 25.60 -15.13 0.15
C THR A 4 25.98 -13.72 -0.29
N LYS A 5 26.84 -13.63 -1.31
CA LYS A 5 27.20 -12.37 -1.97
C LYS A 5 26.53 -12.27 -3.33
N CYS A 6 25.85 -11.16 -3.59
CA CYS A 6 25.47 -10.76 -4.94
C CYS A 6 26.38 -9.57 -5.35
N TYR A 7 26.95 -9.63 -6.57
CA TYR A 7 27.85 -8.59 -7.07
C TYR A 7 27.66 -8.30 -8.57
N ASN A 8 28.31 -7.24 -9.06
CA ASN A 8 28.25 -6.82 -10.45
C ASN A 8 26.81 -6.49 -10.89
N PHE A 9 26.16 -5.58 -10.16
CA PHE A 9 24.83 -5.09 -10.49
C PHE A 9 24.72 -3.57 -10.39
N ASN A 10 23.66 -3.02 -10.96
CA ASN A 10 23.23 -1.64 -10.77
C ASN A 10 22.23 -1.61 -9.60
N GLY A 11 22.61 -1.00 -8.49
CA GLY A 11 21.83 -1.01 -7.25
C GLY A 11 21.04 0.27 -7.07
N PHE A 12 19.75 0.15 -6.73
CA PHE A 12 18.89 1.29 -6.44
C PHE A 12 19.43 2.11 -5.26
N ASN A 13 19.53 3.41 -5.48
CA ASN A 13 19.91 4.39 -4.48
C ASN A 13 18.65 5.09 -3.92
N ALA A 14 18.31 4.80 -2.68
CA ALA A 14 17.11 5.31 -2.03
C ALA A 14 17.10 6.85 -1.85
N GLN A 15 18.26 7.50 -1.85
CA GLN A 15 18.36 8.96 -1.72
C GLN A 15 18.04 9.67 -3.04
N THR A 16 18.66 9.21 -4.13
CA THR A 16 18.52 9.84 -5.46
C THR A 16 17.36 9.30 -6.27
N GLY A 17 16.97 8.04 -6.07
CA GLY A 17 16.03 7.32 -6.93
C GLY A 17 16.67 6.75 -8.20
N GLU A 18 18.01 6.83 -8.31
CA GLU A 18 18.79 6.35 -9.45
C GLU A 18 19.38 4.95 -9.18
N PHE A 19 20.07 4.39 -10.16
CA PHE A 19 20.79 3.11 -10.02
C PHE A 19 22.29 3.34 -10.10
N ASP A 20 22.99 3.09 -8.99
CA ASP A 20 24.45 3.14 -8.90
C ASP A 20 25.07 1.88 -9.53
N PRO A 21 26.01 2.02 -10.48
CA PRO A 21 26.63 0.85 -11.12
C PRO A 21 27.65 0.15 -10.22
N ASN A 22 27.93 -1.11 -10.57
CA ASN A 22 28.99 -1.92 -9.99
C ASN A 22 28.88 -2.00 -8.45
N ARG A 23 27.73 -2.46 -7.97
CA ARG A 23 27.45 -2.66 -6.54
C ARG A 23 27.62 -4.13 -6.16
N TYR A 24 27.82 -4.36 -4.85
CA TYR A 24 27.68 -5.66 -4.21
C TYR A 24 26.89 -5.56 -2.93
N VAL A 25 26.32 -6.69 -2.51
CA VAL A 25 25.70 -6.89 -1.19
C VAL A 25 26.13 -8.25 -0.64
N ILE A 26 26.23 -8.34 0.68
CA ILE A 26 26.43 -9.59 1.41
C ILE A 26 25.24 -9.77 2.34
N VAL A 27 24.62 -10.94 2.26
CA VAL A 27 23.46 -11.32 3.06
C VAL A 27 23.88 -12.43 4.04
N ASP A 28 23.51 -12.28 5.30
CA ASP A 28 23.55 -13.38 6.27
C ASP A 28 22.30 -14.23 6.13
N GLU A 29 22.46 -15.49 5.73
CA GLU A 29 21.34 -16.39 5.41
C GLU A 29 20.49 -16.75 6.63
N GLN A 30 21.04 -16.66 7.83
CA GLN A 30 20.31 -16.97 9.07
C GLN A 30 19.35 -15.85 9.47
N SER A 31 19.80 -14.60 9.38
CA SER A 31 18.97 -13.43 9.73
C SER A 31 18.18 -12.87 8.54
N GLY A 32 18.54 -13.23 7.32
CA GLY A 32 17.97 -12.68 6.09
C GLY A 32 18.27 -11.21 5.86
N ARG A 33 19.36 -10.69 6.46
CA ARG A 33 19.68 -9.26 6.44
C ARG A 33 20.93 -8.95 5.65
N TYR A 34 20.99 -7.76 5.08
CA TYR A 34 22.22 -7.20 4.55
C TYR A 34 23.22 -6.96 5.70
N ILE A 35 24.43 -7.53 5.59
CA ILE A 35 25.51 -7.34 6.56
C ILE A 35 26.67 -6.51 5.99
N ASP A 36 26.73 -6.38 4.66
CA ASP A 36 27.66 -5.48 3.98
C ASP A 36 27.07 -5.03 2.63
N VAL A 37 27.28 -3.77 2.27
CA VAL A 37 26.78 -3.16 1.03
C VAL A 37 27.83 -2.17 0.53
N GLY A 38 28.31 -2.34 -0.70
CA GLY A 38 29.37 -1.47 -1.22
C GLY A 38 29.45 -1.35 -2.74
N LYS A 39 30.53 -0.75 -3.21
CA LYS A 39 30.90 -0.63 -4.63
C LYS A 39 32.03 -1.58 -4.99
N GLY A 40 32.09 -2.03 -6.25
CA GLY A 40 33.08 -2.97 -6.74
C GLY A 40 32.67 -4.42 -6.55
N GLU A 41 33.65 -5.31 -6.47
CA GLU A 41 33.40 -6.75 -6.32
C GLU A 41 33.14 -7.17 -4.88
N GLY A 42 33.56 -6.34 -3.91
CA GLY A 42 33.45 -6.68 -2.49
C GLY A 42 34.41 -7.80 -2.06
N PRO A 43 34.32 -8.24 -0.79
CA PRO A 43 35.16 -9.32 -0.26
C PRO A 43 34.91 -10.67 -0.96
N ASP A 44 35.93 -11.52 -0.97
CA ASP A 44 35.78 -12.90 -1.46
C ASP A 44 34.94 -13.72 -0.49
N ILE A 45 33.90 -14.33 -1.02
CA ILE A 45 32.97 -15.22 -0.31
C ILE A 45 32.71 -16.43 -1.19
N GLU A 46 32.70 -17.63 -0.58
CA GLU A 46 32.53 -18.91 -1.29
C GLU A 46 31.21 -18.94 -2.08
N ASN A 47 30.10 -18.50 -1.46
CA ASN A 47 28.81 -18.44 -2.13
C ASN A 47 28.60 -17.04 -2.74
N ALA A 48 29.02 -16.86 -4.00
CA ALA A 48 28.95 -15.59 -4.71
C ALA A 48 28.18 -15.71 -6.04
N ILE A 49 27.21 -14.83 -6.25
CA ILE A 49 26.34 -14.78 -7.43
C ILE A 49 26.66 -13.52 -8.23
N ASN A 50 27.17 -13.71 -9.46
CA ASN A 50 27.35 -12.62 -10.42
C ASN A 50 26.01 -12.23 -11.04
N MET A 51 25.57 -11.01 -10.84
CA MET A 51 24.29 -10.50 -11.35
C MET A 51 24.39 -9.97 -12.80
N ALA A 52 25.59 -10.03 -13.40
CA ALA A 52 25.83 -9.73 -14.81
C ALA A 52 25.29 -8.35 -15.27
N GLY A 53 25.47 -7.32 -14.46
CA GLY A 53 25.03 -5.96 -14.77
C GLY A 53 23.52 -5.71 -14.68
N LYS A 54 22.74 -6.62 -14.17
CA LYS A 54 21.31 -6.45 -13.94
C LYS A 54 21.02 -5.33 -12.91
N TYR A 55 19.77 -4.94 -12.82
CA TYR A 55 19.32 -3.92 -11.88
C TYR A 55 18.71 -4.58 -10.66
N ILE A 56 19.10 -4.13 -9.47
CA ILE A 56 18.55 -4.61 -8.19
C ILE A 56 17.93 -3.44 -7.45
N MET A 57 16.69 -3.60 -7.03
CA MET A 57 15.97 -2.64 -6.19
C MET A 57 15.33 -3.34 -4.99
N PRO A 58 15.02 -2.63 -3.90
CA PRO A 58 14.23 -3.19 -2.81
C PRO A 58 12.92 -3.77 -3.33
N GLY A 59 12.38 -4.76 -2.65
CA GLY A 59 11.04 -5.25 -2.92
C GLY A 59 10.00 -4.15 -2.76
N LEU A 60 8.91 -4.25 -3.51
CA LEU A 60 7.86 -3.25 -3.52
C LEU A 60 7.09 -3.24 -2.20
N ILE A 61 6.69 -2.05 -1.77
CA ILE A 61 5.79 -1.82 -0.65
C ILE A 61 4.48 -1.28 -1.21
N ASN A 62 3.38 -2.00 -0.99
CA ASN A 62 2.03 -1.56 -1.36
C ASN A 62 1.27 -1.10 -0.12
N ALA A 63 1.02 0.20 -0.02
CA ALA A 63 0.49 0.84 1.18
C ALA A 63 -1.05 0.86 1.27
N HIS A 64 -1.76 0.24 0.31
CA HIS A 64 -3.23 0.19 0.32
C HIS A 64 -3.77 -1.03 -0.41
N ILE A 65 -4.27 -2.01 0.35
CA ILE A 65 -4.94 -3.21 -0.17
C ILE A 65 -6.08 -3.65 0.76
N HIS A 66 -6.92 -4.58 0.27
CA HIS A 66 -7.97 -5.30 0.97
C HIS A 66 -7.79 -6.80 0.73
N ILE A 67 -6.93 -7.45 1.52
CA ILE A 67 -6.31 -8.75 1.21
C ILE A 67 -7.30 -9.93 1.14
N ASP A 68 -8.38 -9.87 1.88
CA ASP A 68 -9.40 -10.93 1.98
C ASP A 68 -10.49 -10.86 0.90
N SER A 69 -10.39 -9.88 -0.02
CA SER A 69 -11.33 -9.71 -1.12
C SER A 69 -11.07 -10.68 -2.27
N ASP A 70 -12.12 -11.33 -2.75
CA ASP A 70 -12.09 -12.15 -3.96
C ASP A 70 -12.62 -11.36 -5.17
N VAL A 71 -11.70 -10.83 -5.96
CA VAL A 71 -11.99 -9.96 -7.11
C VAL A 71 -12.54 -10.70 -8.34
N ASN A 72 -12.63 -12.03 -8.30
CA ASN A 72 -13.15 -12.86 -9.39
C ASN A 72 -14.66 -13.05 -9.32
N HIS A 73 -15.31 -12.59 -8.24
CA HIS A 73 -16.77 -12.64 -8.13
C HIS A 73 -17.43 -11.54 -8.93
N GLU A 74 -18.56 -11.87 -9.55
CA GLU A 74 -19.40 -10.91 -10.27
C GLU A 74 -19.90 -9.83 -9.30
N PHE A 75 -19.66 -8.57 -9.64
CA PHE A 75 -20.10 -7.42 -8.87
C PHE A 75 -21.60 -7.50 -8.53
N GLY A 76 -21.92 -7.33 -7.27
CA GLY A 76 -23.33 -7.36 -6.77
C GLY A 76 -23.88 -8.75 -6.44
N LYS A 77 -23.12 -9.83 -6.66
CA LYS A 77 -23.50 -11.18 -6.22
C LYS A 77 -22.87 -11.57 -4.88
N GLU A 78 -21.90 -10.81 -4.41
CA GLU A 78 -21.30 -11.05 -3.12
C GLU A 78 -22.23 -10.63 -1.98
N LYS A 79 -22.37 -11.52 -1.01
CA LYS A 79 -22.97 -11.19 0.27
C LYS A 79 -21.93 -10.54 1.16
N PHE A 80 -21.57 -9.29 0.88
CA PHE A 80 -20.72 -8.52 1.77
C PHE A 80 -21.33 -8.47 3.18
N GLY A 81 -20.51 -8.68 4.20
CA GLY A 81 -20.92 -8.49 5.58
C GLY A 81 -21.72 -9.63 6.20
N VAL A 82 -21.84 -10.79 5.57
CA VAL A 82 -22.37 -11.97 6.25
C VAL A 82 -21.36 -12.47 7.27
N ASP A 83 -21.66 -12.30 8.54
CA ASP A 83 -20.84 -12.80 9.64
C ASP A 83 -21.17 -14.28 9.90
N SER A 84 -20.44 -15.17 9.21
CA SER A 84 -20.56 -16.62 9.37
C SER A 84 -19.17 -17.26 9.42
N ASP A 85 -19.09 -18.43 10.03
CA ASP A 85 -17.84 -19.18 10.14
C ASP A 85 -17.30 -19.58 8.76
N GLU A 86 -18.18 -19.90 7.80
CA GLU A 86 -17.80 -20.24 6.44
C GLU A 86 -17.16 -19.06 5.71
N GLU A 87 -17.69 -17.86 5.89
CA GLU A 87 -17.11 -16.64 5.28
C GLU A 87 -15.75 -16.28 5.91
N HIS A 88 -15.57 -16.49 7.21
CA HIS A 88 -14.26 -16.31 7.85
C HIS A 88 -13.20 -17.28 7.30
N VAL A 89 -13.56 -18.55 7.13
CA VAL A 89 -12.65 -19.55 6.55
C VAL A 89 -12.31 -19.19 5.10
N ARG A 90 -13.32 -18.80 4.31
CA ARG A 90 -13.14 -18.37 2.92
C ARG A 90 -12.20 -17.15 2.83
N ALA A 91 -12.47 -16.11 3.62
CA ALA A 91 -11.65 -14.90 3.65
C ALA A 91 -10.18 -15.20 3.97
N ALA A 92 -9.92 -16.10 4.92
CA ALA A 92 -8.56 -16.51 5.28
C ALA A 92 -7.85 -17.25 4.14
N ILE A 93 -8.54 -18.15 3.42
CA ILE A 93 -7.98 -18.88 2.27
C ILE A 93 -7.70 -17.93 1.10
N VAL A 94 -8.63 -17.01 0.82
CA VAL A 94 -8.47 -15.99 -0.21
C VAL A 94 -7.28 -15.08 0.12
N ALA A 95 -7.17 -14.63 1.36
CA ALA A 95 -6.05 -13.79 1.80
C ALA A 95 -4.69 -14.51 1.63
N GLU A 96 -4.59 -15.78 2.00
CA GLU A 96 -3.37 -16.58 1.83
C GLU A 96 -2.97 -16.69 0.35
N HIS A 97 -3.94 -16.96 -0.54
CA HIS A 97 -3.72 -16.99 -1.97
C HIS A 97 -3.22 -15.65 -2.51
N ASN A 98 -3.88 -14.56 -2.12
CA ASN A 98 -3.53 -13.20 -2.54
C ASN A 98 -2.13 -12.79 -2.03
N MET A 99 -1.77 -13.15 -0.79
CA MET A 99 -0.44 -12.94 -0.23
C MET A 99 0.65 -13.59 -1.08
N LYS A 100 0.50 -14.86 -1.43
CA LYS A 100 1.45 -15.58 -2.30
C LYS A 100 1.56 -14.91 -3.67
N LYS A 101 0.43 -14.54 -4.25
CA LYS A 101 0.38 -13.90 -5.56
C LYS A 101 1.13 -12.57 -5.55
N MET A 102 0.94 -11.72 -4.54
CA MET A 102 1.68 -10.45 -4.40
C MET A 102 3.18 -10.69 -4.25
N LEU A 103 3.59 -11.66 -3.40
CA LEU A 103 5.00 -12.01 -3.22
C LEU A 103 5.64 -12.42 -4.55
N HIS A 104 4.97 -13.25 -5.35
CA HIS A 104 5.46 -13.69 -6.66
C HIS A 104 5.55 -12.56 -7.71
N HIS A 105 4.97 -11.40 -7.41
CA HIS A 105 5.11 -10.19 -8.23
C HIS A 105 6.06 -9.15 -7.65
N GLY A 106 6.77 -9.50 -6.56
CA GLY A 106 7.83 -8.68 -5.97
C GLY A 106 7.36 -7.70 -4.89
N VAL A 107 6.13 -7.84 -4.40
CA VAL A 107 5.65 -7.08 -3.25
C VAL A 107 6.13 -7.76 -1.97
N MET A 108 6.92 -7.06 -1.16
CA MET A 108 7.51 -7.60 0.08
C MET A 108 6.82 -7.10 1.33
N VAL A 109 6.16 -5.96 1.24
CA VAL A 109 5.40 -5.39 2.34
C VAL A 109 4.06 -4.89 1.83
N VAL A 110 3.00 -5.12 2.60
CA VAL A 110 1.66 -4.61 2.35
C VAL A 110 1.10 -3.91 3.58
N ARG A 111 0.34 -2.84 3.36
CA ARG A 111 -0.53 -2.26 4.39
C ARG A 111 -1.98 -2.56 4.00
N ASN A 112 -2.62 -3.39 4.81
CA ASN A 112 -4.03 -3.68 4.65
C ASN A 112 -4.86 -2.65 5.43
N VAL A 113 -5.82 -2.00 4.78
CA VAL A 113 -6.53 -0.84 5.33
C VAL A 113 -8.05 -1.02 5.35
N GLY A 114 -8.46 -2.18 5.79
CA GLY A 114 -9.84 -2.57 5.99
C GLY A 114 -10.10 -4.00 5.55
N THR A 115 -10.56 -4.82 6.48
CA THR A 115 -11.13 -6.13 6.22
C THR A 115 -12.42 -6.26 6.99
N ALA A 116 -13.34 -7.05 6.47
CA ALA A 116 -14.39 -7.56 7.32
C ALA A 116 -13.79 -8.45 8.41
N ARG A 117 -14.30 -8.38 9.63
CA ARG A 117 -14.04 -9.35 10.70
C ARG A 117 -12.60 -9.43 11.24
N MET A 118 -11.76 -8.43 10.95
CA MET A 118 -10.38 -8.37 11.44
C MET A 118 -9.50 -9.57 11.03
N THR A 119 -9.81 -10.21 9.92
CA THR A 119 -9.11 -11.39 9.39
C THR A 119 -7.63 -11.11 9.12
N ASP A 120 -7.31 -9.90 8.64
CA ASP A 120 -5.96 -9.48 8.32
C ASP A 120 -5.01 -9.48 9.52
N ILE A 121 -5.49 -9.17 10.71
CA ILE A 121 -4.68 -9.19 11.94
C ILE A 121 -4.17 -10.60 12.22
N GLU A 122 -5.04 -11.59 12.07
CA GLU A 122 -4.67 -12.98 12.27
C GLU A 122 -3.73 -13.49 11.15
N ILE A 123 -4.01 -13.14 9.90
CA ILE A 123 -3.14 -13.44 8.76
C ILE A 123 -1.75 -12.81 8.95
N ALA A 124 -1.68 -11.56 9.38
CA ALA A 124 -0.41 -10.89 9.68
C ALA A 124 0.35 -11.58 10.81
N ARG A 125 -0.36 -12.08 11.83
CA ARG A 125 0.24 -12.87 12.93
C ARG A 125 0.81 -14.18 12.41
N MET A 126 0.03 -14.95 11.65
CA MET A 126 0.46 -16.23 11.08
C MET A 126 1.64 -16.06 10.11
N GLN A 127 1.68 -14.98 9.34
CA GLN A 127 2.79 -14.67 8.45
C GLN A 127 4.09 -14.43 9.27
N ARG A 128 4.03 -13.63 10.35
CA ARG A 128 5.20 -13.41 11.22
C ARG A 128 5.68 -14.66 11.93
N GLU A 129 4.79 -15.59 12.23
CA GLU A 129 5.11 -16.89 12.84
C GLU A 129 5.60 -17.94 11.83
N GLY A 130 5.64 -17.59 10.53
CA GLY A 130 6.05 -18.49 9.46
C GLY A 130 4.99 -19.51 9.02
N GLY A 131 3.75 -19.37 9.48
CA GLY A 131 2.63 -20.23 9.10
C GLY A 131 2.06 -19.92 7.72
N ILE A 132 2.27 -18.70 7.22
CA ILE A 132 1.82 -18.26 5.88
C ILE A 132 2.99 -17.61 5.15
N GLN A 133 3.19 -17.99 3.89
CA GLN A 133 4.16 -17.35 3.00
C GLN A 133 3.52 -16.13 2.32
N GLY A 134 4.22 -15.01 2.33
CA GLY A 134 3.75 -13.77 1.70
C GLY A 134 4.56 -12.55 2.10
N PRO A 135 4.18 -11.36 1.63
CA PRO A 135 4.74 -10.10 2.09
C PRO A 135 4.47 -9.86 3.58
N MET A 136 5.34 -9.11 4.25
CA MET A 136 5.08 -8.64 5.62
C MET A 136 3.84 -7.75 5.60
N MET A 137 2.88 -7.99 6.48
CA MET A 137 1.63 -7.25 6.52
C MET A 137 1.54 -6.34 7.75
N VAL A 138 1.19 -5.07 7.49
CA VAL A 138 0.69 -4.12 8.50
C VAL A 138 -0.83 -4.11 8.40
N ALA A 139 -1.51 -4.64 9.42
CA ALA A 139 -2.95 -4.92 9.42
C ALA A 139 -3.74 -3.87 10.20
N SER A 140 -4.89 -3.44 9.65
CA SER A 140 -5.79 -2.48 10.30
C SER A 140 -6.91 -3.13 11.11
N GLY A 141 -7.33 -4.32 10.72
CA GLY A 141 -8.66 -4.80 11.05
C GLY A 141 -9.73 -4.07 10.25
N ALA A 142 -10.92 -3.94 10.80
CA ALA A 142 -12.02 -3.22 10.18
C ALA A 142 -11.76 -1.70 10.12
N ALA A 143 -12.26 -1.06 9.07
CA ALA A 143 -12.28 0.39 8.98
C ALA A 143 -13.42 0.99 9.83
N PHE A 144 -13.26 2.23 10.28
CA PHE A 144 -14.27 2.97 11.03
C PHE A 144 -15.01 3.95 10.13
N SER A 145 -16.33 3.90 10.15
CA SER A 145 -17.23 4.81 9.42
C SER A 145 -18.34 5.32 10.33
N MET A 146 -19.02 6.38 9.91
CA MET A 146 -20.28 6.77 10.56
C MET A 146 -21.36 5.71 10.31
N THR A 147 -22.42 5.69 11.11
CA THR A 147 -23.59 4.84 10.87
C THR A 147 -24.13 5.04 9.45
N GLY A 148 -24.19 3.94 8.66
CA GLY A 148 -24.59 3.94 7.26
C GLY A 148 -23.62 4.61 6.30
N GLY A 149 -22.38 4.89 6.72
CA GLY A 149 -21.34 5.50 5.89
C GLY A 149 -20.58 4.53 5.01
N HIS A 150 -19.56 5.07 4.33
CA HIS A 150 -18.72 4.33 3.38
C HIS A 150 -18.06 3.09 4.04
N GLY A 151 -18.26 1.94 3.42
CA GLY A 151 -17.72 0.67 3.91
C GLY A 151 -18.49 0.02 5.06
N SER A 152 -19.56 0.63 5.60
CA SER A 152 -20.35 0.05 6.69
C SER A 152 -20.96 -1.30 6.27
N ASN A 153 -21.50 -1.40 5.05
CA ASN A 153 -22.04 -2.64 4.49
C ASN A 153 -20.97 -3.68 4.15
N GLY A 154 -19.69 -3.29 4.09
CA GLY A 154 -18.53 -4.15 3.80
C GLY A 154 -17.82 -4.70 5.04
N GLY A 155 -18.45 -4.63 6.22
CA GLY A 155 -17.87 -5.10 7.49
C GLY A 155 -17.06 -4.05 8.24
N GLY A 156 -17.20 -2.77 7.88
CA GLY A 156 -16.71 -1.64 8.67
C GLY A 156 -17.39 -1.56 10.03
N ILE A 157 -16.71 -1.00 11.02
CA ILE A 157 -17.27 -0.72 12.35
C ILE A 157 -17.88 0.67 12.34
N GLU A 158 -19.18 0.74 12.60
CA GLU A 158 -19.90 2.00 12.73
C GLU A 158 -19.60 2.66 14.08
N VAL A 159 -19.31 3.96 14.04
CA VAL A 159 -18.97 4.79 15.21
C VAL A 159 -19.52 6.19 15.03
N ASP A 160 -20.23 6.69 16.04
CA ASP A 160 -20.80 8.04 16.04
C ASP A 160 -20.36 8.77 17.30
N GLY A 161 -19.68 9.89 17.10
CA GLY A 161 -19.16 10.73 18.16
C GLY A 161 -17.81 10.31 18.75
N VAL A 162 -17.18 11.24 19.41
CA VAL A 162 -15.81 11.17 19.92
C VAL A 162 -15.55 9.98 20.85
N ASP A 163 -16.51 9.66 21.71
CA ASP A 163 -16.31 8.59 22.72
C ASP A 163 -16.41 7.20 22.13
N GLU A 164 -17.28 6.99 21.15
CA GLU A 164 -17.37 5.72 20.43
C GLU A 164 -16.12 5.48 19.58
N VAL A 165 -15.67 6.49 18.81
CA VAL A 165 -14.41 6.43 18.05
C VAL A 165 -13.25 6.07 18.98
N ARG A 166 -13.12 6.75 20.12
CA ARG A 166 -12.05 6.49 21.09
C ARG A 166 -12.09 5.04 21.59
N LYS A 167 -13.27 4.55 21.91
CA LYS A 167 -13.48 3.16 22.39
C LYS A 167 -13.12 2.16 21.30
N ALA A 168 -13.61 2.36 20.08
CA ALA A 168 -13.40 1.46 18.94
C ALA A 168 -11.92 1.37 18.55
N VAL A 169 -11.20 2.50 18.48
CA VAL A 169 -9.75 2.52 18.22
C VAL A 169 -8.99 1.76 19.31
N ARG A 170 -9.33 1.94 20.58
CA ARG A 170 -8.70 1.17 21.67
C ARG A 170 -8.97 -0.33 21.56
N GLN A 171 -10.17 -0.72 21.11
CA GLN A 171 -10.52 -2.13 20.89
C GLN A 171 -9.74 -2.71 19.72
N ALA A 172 -9.62 -2.00 18.58
CA ALA A 172 -8.80 -2.43 17.45
C ALA A 172 -7.33 -2.63 17.85
N MET A 173 -6.75 -1.67 18.56
CA MET A 173 -5.39 -1.79 19.09
C MET A 173 -5.21 -2.94 20.06
N LYS A 174 -6.22 -3.22 20.91
CA LYS A 174 -6.24 -4.40 21.78
C LYS A 174 -6.30 -5.69 20.97
N GLY A 175 -7.03 -5.69 19.85
CA GLY A 175 -7.14 -6.80 18.90
C GLY A 175 -5.87 -7.06 18.08
N GLY A 176 -4.92 -6.13 18.07
CA GLY A 176 -3.65 -6.27 17.36
C GLY A 176 -3.51 -5.41 16.10
N ALA A 177 -4.41 -4.45 15.86
CA ALA A 177 -4.29 -3.50 14.76
C ALA A 177 -2.96 -2.74 14.83
N GLN A 178 -2.28 -2.65 13.69
CA GLN A 178 -0.99 -1.98 13.51
C GLN A 178 -1.11 -0.66 12.74
N VAL A 179 -2.28 -0.41 12.17
CA VAL A 179 -2.71 0.85 11.57
C VAL A 179 -4.21 1.03 11.85
N ILE A 180 -4.69 2.26 11.93
CA ILE A 180 -6.12 2.57 12.06
C ILE A 180 -6.61 3.14 10.73
N LYS A 181 -7.80 2.75 10.28
CA LYS A 181 -8.43 3.26 9.05
C LYS A 181 -9.76 3.93 9.35
N PHE A 182 -9.91 5.17 8.89
CA PHE A 182 -11.16 5.92 8.90
C PHE A 182 -11.72 6.12 7.50
N MET A 183 -13.04 6.15 7.39
CA MET A 183 -13.79 6.56 6.20
C MET A 183 -14.34 7.97 6.46
N VAL A 184 -13.64 9.01 5.96
CA VAL A 184 -13.97 10.42 6.26
C VAL A 184 -14.97 10.97 5.25
N THR A 185 -15.00 10.43 4.03
CA THR A 185 -15.96 10.79 2.99
C THR A 185 -16.69 9.58 2.45
N GLY A 186 -17.78 9.79 1.73
CA GLY A 186 -18.33 8.82 0.80
C GLY A 186 -17.35 8.53 -0.34
N GLY A 187 -17.73 7.64 -1.26
CA GLY A 187 -16.85 7.16 -2.31
C GLY A 187 -17.52 6.93 -3.68
N VAL A 188 -16.71 6.45 -4.62
CA VAL A 188 -17.16 6.12 -5.98
C VAL A 188 -17.96 4.84 -6.01
N SER A 189 -17.62 3.82 -5.21
CA SER A 189 -18.07 2.44 -5.38
C SER A 189 -19.05 1.90 -4.33
N ALA A 190 -19.43 2.67 -3.32
CA ALA A 190 -20.16 2.14 -2.16
C ALA A 190 -21.70 2.28 -2.21
N GLY A 191 -22.27 2.74 -3.29
CA GLY A 191 -23.72 2.85 -3.47
C GLY A 191 -24.13 4.12 -4.21
N ASP A 192 -25.37 4.18 -4.69
CA ASP A 192 -25.89 5.31 -5.46
C ASP A 192 -26.21 6.55 -4.59
N PHE A 193 -26.28 6.38 -3.29
CA PHE A 193 -26.60 7.41 -2.28
C PHE A 193 -25.38 8.16 -1.75
N GLU A 194 -24.15 7.70 -2.01
CA GLU A 194 -22.91 8.34 -1.57
C GLU A 194 -22.23 9.12 -2.69
N THR A 195 -21.45 10.12 -2.34
CA THR A 195 -20.56 10.83 -3.27
C THR A 195 -19.20 11.09 -2.63
N PRO A 196 -18.12 11.23 -3.44
CA PRO A 196 -16.78 11.58 -2.95
C PRO A 196 -16.72 12.86 -2.10
N ASP A 197 -17.59 13.81 -2.35
CA ASP A 197 -17.61 15.12 -1.65
C ASP A 197 -18.39 15.09 -0.33
N GLN A 198 -19.13 14.01 -0.06
CA GLN A 198 -19.93 13.87 1.14
C GLN A 198 -19.07 13.59 2.36
N VAL A 199 -18.90 14.59 3.23
CA VAL A 199 -18.23 14.40 4.52
C VAL A 199 -19.09 13.51 5.43
N GLN A 200 -18.47 12.51 6.04
CA GLN A 200 -19.13 11.50 6.88
C GLN A 200 -18.65 11.54 8.34
N LEU A 201 -17.35 11.57 8.58
CA LEU A 201 -16.81 11.77 9.92
C LEU A 201 -16.31 13.20 10.10
N ASN A 202 -16.60 13.78 11.25
CA ASN A 202 -16.18 15.13 11.61
C ASN A 202 -14.71 15.16 12.09
N GLU A 203 -14.12 16.33 12.10
CA GLU A 203 -12.72 16.51 12.49
C GLU A 203 -12.43 16.06 13.93
N ASP A 204 -13.32 16.32 14.87
CA ASP A 204 -13.18 15.96 16.29
C ASP A 204 -13.27 14.43 16.51
N GLU A 205 -14.10 13.73 15.74
CA GLU A 205 -14.20 12.27 15.75
C GLU A 205 -12.89 11.63 15.24
N VAL A 206 -12.43 12.03 14.08
CA VAL A 206 -11.17 11.54 13.51
C VAL A 206 -9.99 11.87 14.43
N ARG A 207 -9.93 13.09 14.95
CA ARG A 207 -8.89 13.55 15.88
C ARG A 207 -8.85 12.73 17.17
N ALA A 208 -10.01 12.35 17.69
CA ALA A 208 -10.08 11.49 18.88
C ALA A 208 -9.41 10.13 18.65
N GLY A 209 -9.64 9.54 17.48
CA GLY A 209 -9.00 8.27 17.10
C GLY A 209 -7.49 8.43 16.83
N VAL A 210 -7.09 9.50 16.14
CA VAL A 210 -5.67 9.82 15.90
C VAL A 210 -4.90 9.94 17.21
N ILE A 211 -5.42 10.69 18.19
CA ILE A 211 -4.79 10.83 19.51
C ILE A 211 -4.58 9.46 20.19
N GLU A 212 -5.57 8.58 20.14
CA GLU A 212 -5.44 7.27 20.78
C GLU A 212 -4.44 6.36 20.06
N ALA A 213 -4.44 6.34 18.73
CA ALA A 213 -3.50 5.57 17.92
C ALA A 213 -2.06 6.04 18.13
N HIS A 214 -1.82 7.34 18.06
CA HIS A 214 -0.49 7.94 18.20
C HIS A 214 0.11 7.77 19.59
N LYS A 215 -0.67 7.62 20.66
CA LYS A 215 -0.17 7.25 22.01
C LYS A 215 0.61 5.94 22.01
N LYS A 216 0.34 5.05 21.05
CA LYS A 216 1.03 3.77 20.87
C LYS A 216 1.95 3.73 19.64
N GLY A 217 2.18 4.87 18.98
CA GLY A 217 2.98 4.95 17.76
C GLY A 217 2.30 4.31 16.55
N ILE A 218 0.99 4.03 16.62
CA ILE A 218 0.22 3.42 15.53
C ILE A 218 -0.22 4.51 14.56
N LYS A 219 0.03 4.29 13.27
CA LYS A 219 -0.31 5.21 12.19
C LYS A 219 -1.80 5.18 11.86
N VAL A 220 -2.30 6.29 11.30
CA VAL A 220 -3.71 6.46 10.93
C VAL A 220 -3.83 6.78 9.45
N ALA A 221 -4.68 6.03 8.75
CA ALA A 221 -5.04 6.20 7.35
C ALA A 221 -6.49 6.70 7.24
N ALA A 222 -6.77 7.58 6.28
CA ALA A 222 -8.11 8.12 6.05
C ALA A 222 -8.50 8.04 4.57
N HIS A 223 -9.58 7.31 4.27
CA HIS A 223 -10.28 7.48 3.00
C HIS A 223 -10.88 8.88 2.98
N ALA A 224 -10.43 9.72 2.07
CA ALA A 224 -10.97 11.07 1.88
C ALA A 224 -10.76 11.51 0.42
N GLN A 225 -11.84 11.69 -0.31
CA GLN A 225 -11.81 11.94 -1.75
C GLN A 225 -12.11 13.40 -2.09
N GLY A 226 -13.11 13.99 -1.47
CA GLY A 226 -13.47 15.41 -1.65
C GLY A 226 -12.58 16.36 -0.84
N ALA A 227 -12.45 17.62 -1.29
CA ALA A 227 -11.53 18.61 -0.73
C ALA A 227 -11.75 18.88 0.77
N GLU A 228 -13.00 19.00 1.22
CA GLU A 228 -13.27 19.26 2.63
C GLU A 228 -12.93 18.06 3.52
N GLY A 229 -13.27 16.83 3.08
CA GLY A 229 -12.91 15.62 3.82
C GLY A 229 -11.40 15.43 3.92
N ILE A 230 -10.65 15.75 2.85
CA ILE A 230 -9.18 15.76 2.86
C ILE A 230 -8.65 16.72 3.94
N LYS A 231 -9.16 17.96 3.98
CA LYS A 231 -8.76 18.95 4.98
C LYS A 231 -9.10 18.53 6.40
N ILE A 232 -10.29 17.97 6.62
CA ILE A 232 -10.71 17.39 7.91
C ILE A 232 -9.72 16.32 8.36
N ALA A 233 -9.43 15.35 7.50
CA ALA A 233 -8.50 14.26 7.82
C ALA A 233 -7.10 14.79 8.19
N VAL A 234 -6.56 15.72 7.39
CA VAL A 234 -5.23 16.30 7.64
C VAL A 234 -5.20 17.17 8.89
N ARG A 235 -6.21 18.01 9.14
CA ARG A 235 -6.30 18.80 10.37
C ARG A 235 -6.42 17.92 11.62
N ALA A 236 -7.14 16.81 11.51
CA ALA A 236 -7.26 15.82 12.59
C ALA A 236 -5.92 15.13 12.89
N GLY A 237 -4.98 15.12 11.94
CA GLY A 237 -3.61 14.62 12.13
C GLY A 237 -3.37 13.20 11.62
N VAL A 238 -4.09 12.74 10.60
CA VAL A 238 -3.84 11.44 9.97
C VAL A 238 -2.46 11.40 9.31
N ASP A 239 -1.87 10.21 9.25
CA ASP A 239 -0.54 10.01 8.64
C ASP A 239 -0.64 9.85 7.11
N SER A 240 -1.77 9.37 6.61
CA SER A 240 -2.02 9.27 5.17
C SER A 240 -3.48 9.53 4.80
N VAL A 241 -3.66 10.13 3.62
CA VAL A 241 -4.94 10.30 2.93
C VAL A 241 -4.94 9.37 1.71
N GLU A 242 -5.96 8.55 1.64
CA GLU A 242 -6.17 7.58 0.58
C GLU A 242 -7.02 8.19 -0.53
N HIS A 243 -6.69 7.91 -1.79
CA HIS A 243 -7.35 8.39 -3.03
C HIS A 243 -7.15 9.88 -3.31
N ALA A 244 -7.62 10.76 -2.44
CA ALA A 244 -7.38 12.21 -2.49
C ALA A 244 -7.70 12.88 -3.84
N PHE A 245 -8.95 12.72 -4.35
CA PHE A 245 -9.32 13.17 -5.70
C PHE A 245 -9.31 14.68 -5.91
N HIS A 246 -9.56 15.46 -4.86
CA HIS A 246 -9.71 16.91 -4.95
C HIS A 246 -8.77 17.65 -4.00
N ILE A 247 -7.46 17.50 -4.21
CA ILE A 247 -6.44 18.25 -3.45
C ILE A 247 -6.39 19.70 -3.95
N ASP A 248 -6.70 20.66 -3.06
CA ASP A 248 -6.54 22.10 -3.29
C ASP A 248 -5.22 22.64 -2.67
N ASP A 249 -4.95 23.94 -2.85
CA ASP A 249 -3.73 24.56 -2.33
C ASP A 249 -3.67 24.53 -0.81
N GLU A 250 -4.81 24.71 -0.13
CA GLU A 250 -4.90 24.63 1.33
C GLU A 250 -4.56 23.21 1.81
N SER A 251 -5.09 22.19 1.15
CA SER A 251 -4.78 20.78 1.44
C SER A 251 -3.28 20.49 1.32
N ILE A 252 -2.63 21.00 0.29
CA ILE A 252 -1.17 20.84 0.08
C ILE A 252 -0.39 21.45 1.24
N GLU A 253 -0.69 22.69 1.62
CA GLU A 253 0.00 23.36 2.72
C GLU A 253 -0.23 22.64 4.06
N LEU A 254 -1.45 22.18 4.31
CA LEU A 254 -1.76 21.37 5.49
C LEU A 254 -0.96 20.06 5.50
N MET A 255 -0.94 19.31 4.38
CA MET A 255 -0.19 18.05 4.26
C MET A 255 1.31 18.25 4.49
N LYS A 256 1.90 19.28 3.90
CA LYS A 256 3.32 19.62 4.10
C LYS A 256 3.63 19.95 5.56
N ASN A 257 2.79 20.75 6.20
CA ASN A 257 2.97 21.16 7.59
C ASN A 257 2.79 20.01 8.59
N LYS A 258 1.92 19.05 8.28
CA LYS A 258 1.63 17.88 9.13
C LYS A 258 2.48 16.65 8.81
N GLY A 259 3.12 16.63 7.64
CA GLY A 259 3.82 15.45 7.14
C GLY A 259 2.89 14.33 6.66
N THR A 260 1.64 14.66 6.31
CA THR A 260 0.65 13.70 5.82
C THR A 260 1.00 13.28 4.39
N SER A 261 1.00 11.97 4.15
CA SER A 261 1.26 11.37 2.82
C SER A 261 -0.03 11.18 2.03
N VAL A 262 0.09 11.03 0.70
CA VAL A 262 -1.03 10.68 -0.19
C VAL A 262 -0.78 9.31 -0.82
N ILE A 263 -1.82 8.48 -0.84
CA ILE A 263 -1.81 7.19 -1.54
C ILE A 263 -2.83 7.25 -2.69
N PRO A 264 -2.39 7.33 -3.96
CA PRO A 264 -3.24 7.65 -5.11
C PRO A 264 -4.27 6.57 -5.44
N THR A 265 -3.86 5.31 -5.51
CA THR A 265 -4.72 4.20 -5.92
C THR A 265 -5.42 4.41 -7.27
N MET A 266 -4.71 5.00 -8.24
CA MET A 266 -5.27 5.39 -9.55
C MET A 266 -5.83 4.19 -10.31
N ILE A 267 -5.21 3.02 -10.15
CA ILE A 267 -5.62 1.78 -10.80
C ILE A 267 -7.04 1.37 -10.42
N ALA A 268 -7.50 1.60 -9.19
CA ALA A 268 -8.84 1.23 -8.74
C ALA A 268 -9.91 1.95 -9.56
N MET A 269 -9.78 3.25 -9.72
CA MET A 269 -10.70 4.05 -10.54
C MET A 269 -10.60 3.68 -12.03
N LYS A 270 -9.38 3.49 -12.54
CA LYS A 270 -9.15 3.12 -13.95
C LYS A 270 -9.78 1.76 -14.29
N ARG A 271 -9.73 0.78 -13.38
CA ARG A 271 -10.37 -0.53 -13.56
C ARG A 271 -11.89 -0.42 -13.72
N ILE A 272 -12.53 0.52 -13.03
CA ILE A 272 -13.95 0.83 -13.19
C ILE A 272 -14.19 1.46 -14.56
N ILE A 273 -13.43 2.51 -14.92
CA ILE A 273 -13.58 3.24 -16.18
C ILE A 273 -13.43 2.32 -17.41
N ASP A 274 -12.49 1.37 -17.36
CA ASP A 274 -12.20 0.44 -18.45
C ASP A 274 -13.25 -0.65 -18.65
N ARG A 275 -14.29 -0.73 -17.76
CA ARG A 275 -15.33 -1.77 -17.77
C ARG A 275 -16.74 -1.21 -17.66
N PRO A 276 -17.14 -0.34 -18.60
CA PRO A 276 -18.43 0.36 -18.49
C PRO A 276 -19.64 -0.56 -18.51
N ASP A 277 -19.53 -1.73 -19.12
CA ASP A 277 -20.63 -2.69 -19.25
C ASP A 277 -20.72 -3.68 -18.07
N GLU A 278 -19.73 -3.68 -17.16
CA GLU A 278 -19.65 -4.65 -16.05
C GLU A 278 -19.96 -4.04 -14.69
N VAL A 279 -20.19 -2.72 -14.62
CA VAL A 279 -20.52 -2.00 -13.38
C VAL A 279 -21.79 -1.14 -13.54
N PRO A 280 -22.46 -0.77 -12.45
CA PRO A 280 -23.62 0.12 -12.51
C PRO A 280 -23.29 1.48 -13.14
N SER A 281 -24.24 2.05 -13.90
CA SER A 281 -24.04 3.33 -14.61
C SER A 281 -23.63 4.47 -13.68
N TRP A 282 -24.22 4.55 -12.48
CA TRP A 282 -23.86 5.58 -11.49
C TRP A 282 -22.39 5.50 -11.05
N MET A 283 -21.80 4.31 -11.00
CA MET A 283 -20.40 4.12 -10.63
C MET A 283 -19.46 4.60 -11.74
N ILE A 284 -19.76 4.28 -13.00
CA ILE A 284 -19.03 4.77 -14.17
C ILE A 284 -19.07 6.29 -14.26
N GLU A 285 -20.25 6.88 -14.13
CA GLU A 285 -20.44 8.32 -14.20
C GLU A 285 -19.57 9.04 -13.14
N ARG A 286 -19.54 8.53 -11.89
CA ARG A 286 -18.70 9.08 -10.84
C ARG A 286 -17.22 8.91 -11.16
N ALA A 287 -16.79 7.71 -11.57
CA ALA A 287 -15.40 7.45 -11.90
C ALA A 287 -14.90 8.39 -13.01
N ILE A 288 -15.66 8.57 -14.08
CA ILE A 288 -15.31 9.49 -15.17
C ILE A 288 -15.30 10.94 -14.69
N THR A 289 -16.30 11.36 -13.91
CA THR A 289 -16.42 12.74 -13.40
C THR A 289 -15.20 13.14 -12.56
N HIS A 290 -14.66 12.23 -11.74
CA HIS A 290 -13.57 12.55 -10.82
C HIS A 290 -12.18 12.20 -11.38
N TRP A 291 -12.07 11.47 -12.50
CA TRP A 291 -10.80 10.96 -13.03
C TRP A 291 -9.77 12.06 -13.35
N GLU A 292 -10.18 13.09 -14.07
CA GLU A 292 -9.26 14.20 -14.43
C GLU A 292 -8.83 15.00 -13.20
N ALA A 293 -9.74 15.22 -12.25
CA ALA A 293 -9.44 15.90 -11.00
C ALA A 293 -8.44 15.10 -10.15
N HIS A 294 -8.60 13.78 -10.10
CA HIS A 294 -7.67 12.89 -9.41
C HIS A 294 -6.26 12.97 -9.99
N GLN A 295 -6.10 12.90 -11.33
CA GLN A 295 -4.81 13.05 -11.99
C GLN A 295 -4.14 14.38 -11.61
N LYS A 296 -4.87 15.49 -11.75
CA LYS A 296 -4.38 16.84 -11.41
C LYS A 296 -4.02 16.98 -9.92
N SER A 297 -4.76 16.33 -9.05
CA SER A 297 -4.48 16.30 -7.61
C SER A 297 -3.14 15.65 -7.30
N ILE A 298 -2.86 14.49 -7.91
CA ILE A 298 -1.61 13.77 -7.68
C ILE A 298 -0.42 14.52 -8.28
N GLU A 299 -0.55 15.02 -9.53
CA GLU A 299 0.47 15.85 -10.16
C GLU A 299 0.82 17.07 -9.29
N LYS A 300 -0.19 17.80 -8.86
CA LYS A 300 -0.03 19.03 -8.06
C LYS A 300 0.62 18.74 -6.70
N ALA A 301 0.17 17.71 -6.01
CA ALA A 301 0.72 17.30 -4.72
C ALA A 301 2.18 16.84 -4.84
N ALA A 302 2.50 16.02 -5.84
CA ALA A 302 3.86 15.57 -6.11
C ALA A 302 4.80 16.71 -6.46
N ALA A 303 4.37 17.64 -7.34
CA ALA A 303 5.13 18.84 -7.72
C ALA A 303 5.38 19.77 -6.52
N ALA A 304 4.45 19.87 -5.58
CA ALA A 304 4.59 20.66 -4.35
C ALA A 304 5.44 19.99 -3.26
N GLY A 305 5.88 18.74 -3.48
CA GLY A 305 6.72 17.99 -2.54
C GLY A 305 5.95 17.30 -1.42
N VAL A 306 4.65 17.09 -1.56
CA VAL A 306 3.89 16.18 -0.69
C VAL A 306 4.42 14.75 -0.89
N ASN A 307 4.57 13.99 0.19
CA ASN A 307 5.02 12.60 0.09
C ASN A 307 3.94 11.74 -0.57
N ILE A 308 4.19 11.27 -1.80
CA ILE A 308 3.33 10.31 -2.49
C ILE A 308 3.86 8.90 -2.24
N VAL A 309 2.97 7.98 -1.88
CA VAL A 309 3.28 6.59 -1.57
C VAL A 309 2.43 5.67 -2.44
N MET A 310 3.05 4.66 -3.05
CA MET A 310 2.37 3.69 -3.89
C MET A 310 1.40 2.83 -3.08
N GLY A 311 0.18 2.71 -3.56
CA GLY A 311 -0.85 1.80 -3.09
C GLY A 311 -1.88 1.59 -4.19
N THR A 312 -2.50 0.42 -4.23
CA THR A 312 -3.31 0.00 -5.38
C THR A 312 -4.80 -0.04 -5.12
N ASP A 313 -5.21 -0.15 -3.85
CA ASP A 313 -6.59 -0.51 -3.50
C ASP A 313 -7.00 -1.89 -4.08
N SER A 314 -6.02 -2.82 -4.21
CA SER A 314 -6.27 -4.21 -4.61
C SER A 314 -7.29 -4.85 -3.68
N GLY A 315 -8.27 -5.53 -4.25
CA GLY A 315 -9.45 -6.05 -3.56
C GLY A 315 -10.73 -5.31 -3.91
N THR A 316 -10.65 -4.15 -4.58
CA THR A 316 -11.80 -3.46 -5.18
C THR A 316 -12.18 -4.09 -6.53
N PRO A 317 -13.35 -3.78 -7.12
CA PRO A 317 -13.81 -4.42 -8.35
C PRO A 317 -12.75 -4.45 -9.46
N PHE A 318 -12.48 -5.64 -10.01
CA PHE A 318 -11.53 -5.90 -11.11
C PHE A 318 -10.06 -5.55 -10.81
N ASN A 319 -9.73 -5.25 -9.58
CA ASN A 319 -8.41 -4.81 -9.13
C ASN A 319 -7.74 -5.91 -8.29
N GLY A 320 -7.02 -6.81 -8.94
CA GLY A 320 -6.46 -8.03 -8.37
C GLY A 320 -5.19 -7.84 -7.52
N PHE A 321 -4.46 -8.94 -7.33
CA PHE A 321 -3.28 -9.00 -6.45
C PHE A 321 -2.00 -9.45 -7.20
N GLY A 322 -2.00 -9.38 -8.51
CA GLY A 322 -0.85 -9.74 -9.35
C GLY A 322 0.10 -8.56 -9.62
N ASN A 323 0.10 -8.11 -10.87
CA ASN A 323 0.93 -7.00 -11.34
C ASN A 323 0.42 -5.60 -10.96
N GLU A 324 -0.66 -5.49 -10.23
CA GLU A 324 -1.36 -4.23 -9.96
C GLU A 324 -0.43 -3.16 -9.35
N SER A 325 0.50 -3.56 -8.47
CA SER A 325 1.49 -2.62 -7.92
C SER A 325 2.38 -2.01 -9.01
N ALA A 326 2.86 -2.82 -9.95
CA ALA A 326 3.67 -2.34 -11.06
C ALA A 326 2.85 -1.55 -12.11
N VAL A 327 1.57 -1.87 -12.26
CA VAL A 327 0.63 -1.10 -13.10
C VAL A 327 0.34 0.27 -12.46
N GLU A 328 0.09 0.33 -11.17
CA GLU A 328 -0.09 1.61 -10.45
C GLU A 328 1.13 2.51 -10.59
N MET A 329 2.35 1.94 -10.46
CA MET A 329 3.59 2.69 -10.66
C MET A 329 3.70 3.27 -12.07
N ASP A 330 3.31 2.52 -13.11
CA ASP A 330 3.27 3.01 -14.50
C ASP A 330 2.23 4.14 -14.65
N MET A 331 1.06 3.99 -14.05
CA MET A 331 0.00 5.00 -14.03
C MET A 331 0.39 6.28 -13.26
N MET A 332 1.14 6.17 -12.18
CA MET A 332 1.67 7.35 -11.47
C MET A 332 2.63 8.16 -12.35
N VAL A 333 3.37 7.51 -13.26
CA VAL A 333 4.18 8.21 -14.27
C VAL A 333 3.29 8.79 -15.36
N GLU A 334 2.37 8.00 -15.94
CA GLU A 334 1.57 8.37 -17.10
C GLU A 334 0.52 9.42 -16.78
N PHE A 335 -0.23 9.23 -15.70
CA PHE A 335 -1.38 10.07 -15.33
C PHE A 335 -1.12 11.00 -14.14
N GLY A 336 -0.25 10.60 -13.21
CA GLY A 336 0.18 11.43 -12.09
C GLY A 336 1.34 12.37 -12.41
N HIS A 337 1.89 12.29 -13.64
CA HIS A 337 3.01 13.08 -14.13
C HIS A 337 4.24 13.10 -13.20
N MET A 338 4.40 12.03 -12.42
CA MET A 338 5.56 11.85 -11.54
C MET A 338 6.77 11.36 -12.33
N THR A 339 7.97 11.75 -11.91
CA THR A 339 9.18 11.16 -12.50
C THR A 339 9.34 9.69 -12.10
N PRO A 340 9.96 8.84 -12.94
CA PRO A 340 10.23 7.45 -12.58
C PRO A 340 10.95 7.30 -11.23
N GLN A 341 11.90 8.21 -10.93
CA GLN A 341 12.62 8.22 -9.66
C GLN A 341 11.70 8.47 -8.46
N GLN A 342 10.76 9.42 -8.58
CA GLN A 342 9.75 9.66 -7.54
C GLN A 342 8.88 8.44 -7.33
N VAL A 343 8.45 7.78 -8.41
CA VAL A 343 7.61 6.58 -8.35
C VAL A 343 8.36 5.40 -7.73
N LEU A 344 9.61 5.14 -8.11
CA LEU A 344 10.42 4.09 -7.48
C LEU A 344 10.60 4.33 -5.98
N LYS A 345 10.81 5.58 -5.56
CA LYS A 345 10.89 5.94 -4.14
C LYS A 345 9.55 5.80 -3.43
N SER A 346 8.42 6.08 -4.11
CA SER A 346 7.08 5.96 -3.53
C SER A 346 6.73 4.51 -3.16
N ALA A 347 7.23 3.54 -3.92
CA ALA A 347 7.02 2.11 -3.72
C ALA A 347 8.10 1.44 -2.84
N THR A 348 9.03 2.20 -2.29
CA THR A 348 10.16 1.70 -1.48
C THR A 348 10.38 2.58 -0.25
N VAL A 349 11.38 3.44 -0.27
CA VAL A 349 11.83 4.22 0.90
C VAL A 349 10.76 5.16 1.45
N ASN A 350 9.95 5.79 0.60
CA ASN A 350 8.90 6.70 1.06
C ASN A 350 7.78 5.95 1.78
N ALA A 351 7.37 4.79 1.21
CA ALA A 351 6.38 3.92 1.84
C ALA A 351 6.88 3.38 3.19
N ALA A 352 8.14 2.90 3.24
CA ALA A 352 8.73 2.42 4.47
C ALA A 352 8.75 3.49 5.58
N LYS A 353 9.13 4.72 5.25
CA LYS A 353 9.12 5.86 6.19
C LYS A 353 7.71 6.20 6.67
N MET A 354 6.74 6.30 5.76
CA MET A 354 5.34 6.60 6.11
C MET A 354 4.76 5.54 7.04
N MET A 355 5.07 4.27 6.79
CA MET A 355 4.60 3.15 7.62
C MET A 355 5.41 2.97 8.93
N GLY A 356 6.53 3.67 9.11
CA GLY A 356 7.40 3.53 10.28
C GLY A 356 8.19 2.21 10.33
N ILE A 357 8.51 1.63 9.18
CA ILE A 357 9.24 0.34 9.05
C ILE A 357 10.60 0.49 8.36
N ASN A 358 11.07 1.72 8.16
CA ASN A 358 12.29 2.04 7.41
C ASN A 358 13.59 1.51 8.03
N ASP A 359 13.59 1.07 9.29
CA ASP A 359 14.73 0.39 9.90
C ASP A 359 14.94 -1.03 9.33
N ASN A 360 13.89 -1.61 8.74
CA ASN A 360 13.90 -2.99 8.25
C ASN A 360 13.68 -3.13 6.74
N TYR A 361 13.03 -2.15 6.08
CA TYR A 361 12.58 -2.26 4.69
C TYR A 361 12.75 -0.95 3.92
N GLY A 362 12.75 -1.04 2.60
CA GLY A 362 12.66 0.09 1.68
C GLY A 362 13.98 0.54 1.06
N ALA A 363 15.11 0.03 1.50
CA ALA A 363 16.43 0.34 0.94
C ALA A 363 17.34 -0.90 0.86
N ILE A 364 18.45 -0.78 0.12
CA ILE A 364 19.54 -1.76 0.12
C ILE A 364 20.60 -1.22 1.06
N GLU A 365 20.41 -1.45 2.37
CA GLU A 365 21.27 -0.91 3.43
C GLU A 365 21.56 -1.97 4.49
N VAL A 366 22.74 -1.87 5.10
CA VAL A 366 23.16 -2.78 6.19
C VAL A 366 22.15 -2.75 7.32
N GLY A 367 21.73 -3.94 7.76
CA GLY A 367 20.75 -4.14 8.82
C GLY A 367 19.31 -4.35 8.33
N GLN A 368 18.95 -3.90 7.12
CA GLN A 368 17.63 -4.17 6.55
C GLN A 368 17.50 -5.60 6.03
N TYR A 369 16.28 -6.10 5.91
CA TYR A 369 16.03 -7.40 5.27
C TYR A 369 16.43 -7.38 3.80
N ALA A 370 17.05 -8.48 3.36
CA ALA A 370 17.48 -8.66 1.98
C ALA A 370 16.29 -9.09 1.09
N ASP A 371 15.31 -8.19 1.01
CA ASP A 371 14.11 -8.30 0.20
C ASP A 371 14.29 -7.46 -1.05
N PHE A 372 14.52 -8.11 -2.20
CA PHE A 372 14.86 -7.38 -3.42
C PHE A 372 14.34 -8.05 -4.68
N ILE A 373 14.24 -7.23 -5.73
CA ILE A 373 13.85 -7.64 -7.08
C ILE A 373 15.04 -7.45 -8.00
N VAL A 374 15.31 -8.46 -8.85
CA VAL A 374 16.32 -8.40 -9.92
C VAL A 374 15.63 -8.29 -11.26
N ILE A 375 15.91 -7.24 -12.00
CA ILE A 375 15.33 -6.94 -13.31
C ILE A 375 16.44 -6.74 -14.35
N ARG A 376 16.12 -6.95 -15.63
CA ARG A 376 17.10 -6.91 -16.72
C ARG A 376 17.39 -5.52 -17.24
N GLU A 377 16.42 -4.64 -17.20
CA GLU A 377 16.46 -3.29 -17.76
C GLU A 377 16.26 -2.24 -16.67
N ASN A 378 16.74 -1.03 -16.91
CA ASN A 378 16.55 0.09 -15.99
C ASN A 378 15.08 0.54 -15.97
N PRO A 379 14.37 0.43 -14.83
CA PRO A 379 12.97 0.83 -14.74
C PRO A 379 12.76 2.35 -14.87
N ILE A 380 13.81 3.17 -14.71
CA ILE A 380 13.75 4.62 -14.97
C ILE A 380 13.48 4.89 -16.46
N ASN A 381 14.06 4.07 -17.34
CA ASN A 381 13.86 4.21 -18.79
C ASN A 381 12.55 3.57 -19.28
N ASN A 382 12.08 2.56 -18.56
CA ASN A 382 10.88 1.81 -18.91
C ASN A 382 10.25 1.18 -17.64
N MET A 383 9.27 1.85 -17.07
CA MET A 383 8.60 1.36 -15.84
C MET A 383 7.93 -0.01 -16.06
N LYS A 384 7.48 -0.31 -17.29
CA LYS A 384 6.79 -1.57 -17.62
C LYS A 384 7.65 -2.82 -17.44
N VAL A 385 8.98 -2.67 -17.32
CA VAL A 385 9.85 -3.81 -16.98
C VAL A 385 9.47 -4.44 -15.64
N LEU A 386 8.90 -3.67 -14.71
CA LEU A 386 8.40 -4.17 -13.42
C LEU A 386 7.14 -5.03 -13.56
N GLN A 387 6.44 -4.98 -14.69
CA GLN A 387 5.26 -5.82 -14.98
C GLN A 387 5.63 -7.19 -15.57
N GLN A 388 6.89 -7.38 -16.01
CA GLN A 388 7.33 -8.62 -16.64
C GLN A 388 7.41 -9.77 -15.64
N GLU A 389 7.02 -10.99 -16.06
CA GLU A 389 7.09 -12.19 -15.22
C GLU A 389 8.52 -12.67 -14.94
N GLN A 390 9.48 -12.27 -15.76
CA GLN A 390 10.88 -12.76 -15.73
C GLN A 390 11.74 -12.10 -14.62
N LYS A 391 11.12 -11.42 -13.65
CA LYS A 391 11.82 -10.90 -12.46
C LYS A 391 12.29 -12.05 -11.58
N GLN A 392 13.52 -11.94 -11.04
CA GLN A 392 13.94 -12.77 -9.92
C GLN A 392 13.60 -12.05 -8.63
N ILE A 393 13.03 -12.76 -7.69
CA ILE A 393 12.51 -12.19 -6.44
C ILE A 393 13.24 -12.90 -5.30
N PHE A 394 13.72 -12.10 -4.35
CA PHE A 394 14.40 -12.60 -3.16
C PHE A 394 13.72 -12.04 -1.91
N GLN A 395 13.36 -12.92 -1.00
CA GLN A 395 12.83 -12.57 0.31
C GLN A 395 13.78 -13.10 1.38
N HIS A 396 14.23 -12.24 2.28
CA HIS A 396 15.23 -12.54 3.32
C HIS A 396 16.50 -13.19 2.74
N GLY A 397 16.91 -12.74 1.54
CA GLY A 397 18.07 -13.28 0.82
C GLY A 397 17.85 -14.62 0.09
N HIS A 398 16.70 -15.23 0.22
CA HIS A 398 16.35 -16.49 -0.45
C HIS A 398 15.49 -16.25 -1.69
N ALA A 399 15.78 -16.99 -2.76
CA ALA A 399 14.98 -16.90 -3.99
C ALA A 399 13.54 -17.38 -3.74
N VAL A 400 12.57 -16.56 -4.12
CA VAL A 400 11.14 -16.95 -4.11
C VAL A 400 10.88 -17.81 -5.34
N ILE A 401 10.53 -19.07 -5.12
CA ILE A 401 10.21 -20.05 -6.17
C ILE A 401 8.72 -19.91 -6.51
N ARG A 402 8.41 -19.76 -7.80
CA ARG A 402 7.04 -19.68 -8.32
C ARG A 402 6.43 -21.05 -8.53
#